data_4cdd1d1c02111899b017d50ea99d20cd
#
_entry.id   4cdd1d1c02111899b017d50ea99d20cd
#
_cell.length_a   1.000
_cell.length_b   1.000
_cell.length_c   1.000
_cell.angle_alpha   90.00
_cell.angle_beta   90.00
_cell.angle_gamma   90.00
#
_symmetry.space_group_name_H-M   'P 1'
#
loop_
_entity.id
_entity.type
_entity.pdbx_description
1 polymer ?
#
loop_
_entity_poly.entity_id
_entity_poly.type
_entity_poly.pdbx_seq_one_letter_code
_entity_poly.pdbx_strand_id
1 'polypeptide(L)'
;MSYRELATRPVLAWSAVMVTGRLPVAMAPLALVFLVRERPGGYTLGAVLAAAYVLGEILAAPVLGMRLDAERARPQLAAGLAVGAAGFTGLGLAPGAHPVVLAALALLAGTGPAAVPGALRALLTSLVPERAVTQAMSTESMLTFALWAAAPALTTGLALGVHPAVPLLLQGLLMGLSVAGLWLLPAGWSAEAHEKGASTRRALLRAWPVYVLGAAGLTLLALAELILPALLEQRGIGIGWAGPLLAGFSIGSAVGAFVYGLRGSWPGPLAVQSLVLVLAVAAGVALAAVLPWTAAIAIALVAAGLLQAPASLTRNLALRQVLPPSALAAGYSVMYAAVGAGYAVSGTLAGGLLKAVAPSTAILWGVGLTVLLTAIGAAGERRLTRRAPAVADGEVRSEAAEVAPDAQGAAGASAEAPARNVRR
;
A
#
# COMPACT_ATOMS: atom_id res chain seq x y z
N MET A 1 -9.30 -5.74 -20.87
CA MET A 1 -8.48 -4.59 -21.26
C MET A 1 -7.02 -4.97 -21.27
N SER A 2 -6.23 -4.38 -22.18
CA SER A 2 -4.78 -4.66 -22.28
C SER A 2 -4.01 -3.65 -21.43
N TYR A 3 -2.94 -4.08 -20.76
CA TYR A 3 -1.96 -3.20 -20.11
C TYR A 3 -1.38 -2.12 -21.06
N ARG A 4 -1.45 -2.34 -22.38
CA ARG A 4 -1.07 -1.35 -23.39
C ARG A 4 -1.91 -0.07 -23.33
N GLU A 5 -3.16 -0.16 -22.89
CA GLU A 5 -4.07 1.00 -22.76
C GLU A 5 -3.68 1.89 -21.57
N LEU A 6 -2.88 1.37 -20.62
CA LEU A 6 -2.31 2.14 -19.52
C LEU A 6 -1.06 2.93 -19.92
N ALA A 7 -0.43 2.63 -21.05
CA ALA A 7 0.79 3.31 -21.52
C ALA A 7 0.50 4.72 -22.06
N THR A 8 -0.23 5.51 -21.29
CA THR A 8 -0.51 6.92 -21.57
C THR A 8 0.57 7.82 -20.97
N ARG A 9 0.80 8.99 -21.54
CA ARG A 9 1.78 9.96 -21.03
C ARG A 9 1.60 10.28 -19.53
N PRO A 10 0.36 10.52 -19.01
CA PRO A 10 0.17 10.76 -17.57
C PRO A 10 0.54 9.56 -16.70
N VAL A 11 0.22 8.33 -17.11
CA VAL A 11 0.55 7.12 -16.34
C VAL A 11 2.06 6.83 -16.37
N LEU A 12 2.73 7.08 -17.48
CA LEU A 12 4.19 6.95 -17.58
C LEU A 12 4.90 7.99 -16.70
N ALA A 13 4.45 9.26 -16.72
CA ALA A 13 4.96 10.30 -15.84
C ALA A 13 4.73 9.93 -14.36
N TRP A 14 3.54 9.44 -14.05
CA TRP A 14 3.22 8.92 -12.71
C TRP A 14 4.16 7.78 -12.29
N SER A 15 4.42 6.82 -13.19
CA SER A 15 5.33 5.70 -12.92
C SER A 15 6.76 6.18 -12.64
N ALA A 16 7.26 7.17 -13.37
CA ALA A 16 8.56 7.76 -13.14
C ALA A 16 8.65 8.43 -11.77
N VAL A 17 7.66 9.24 -11.39
CA VAL A 17 7.59 9.91 -10.08
C VAL A 17 7.45 8.87 -8.96
N MET A 18 6.65 7.83 -9.18
CA MET A 18 6.48 6.74 -8.23
C MET A 18 7.81 6.00 -7.99
N VAL A 19 8.55 5.65 -9.04
CA VAL A 19 9.84 4.96 -8.91
C VAL A 19 10.87 5.84 -8.20
N THR A 20 11.04 7.09 -8.65
CA THR A 20 12.04 8.01 -8.07
C THR A 20 11.68 8.43 -6.64
N GLY A 21 10.40 8.46 -6.26
CA GLY A 21 9.96 8.77 -4.91
C GLY A 21 9.99 7.57 -3.95
N ARG A 22 9.75 6.33 -4.45
CA ARG A 22 9.64 5.14 -3.58
C ARG A 22 10.91 4.31 -3.47
N LEU A 23 11.78 4.32 -4.47
CA LEU A 23 13.06 3.62 -4.38
C LEU A 23 13.91 4.11 -3.20
N PRO A 24 14.03 5.44 -2.95
CA PRO A 24 14.69 5.96 -1.74
C PRO A 24 14.13 5.39 -0.45
N VAL A 25 12.81 5.28 -0.35
CA VAL A 25 12.13 4.75 0.84
C VAL A 25 12.53 3.30 1.09
N ALA A 26 12.53 2.46 0.06
CA ALA A 26 12.91 1.05 0.16
C ALA A 26 14.40 0.84 0.49
N MET A 27 15.27 1.76 0.05
CA MET A 27 16.72 1.71 0.32
C MET A 27 17.09 2.21 1.72
N ALA A 28 16.28 3.11 2.32
CA ALA A 28 16.65 3.91 3.47
C ALA A 28 17.11 3.11 4.71
N PRO A 29 16.37 2.10 5.23
CA PRO A 29 16.79 1.43 6.45
C PRO A 29 18.18 0.81 6.34
N LEU A 30 18.45 0.16 5.20
CA LEU A 30 19.73 -0.52 4.97
C LEU A 30 20.87 0.49 4.74
N ALA A 31 20.61 1.57 4.00
CA ALA A 31 21.57 2.63 3.75
C ALA A 31 22.02 3.34 5.04
N LEU A 32 21.09 3.56 5.99
CA LEU A 32 21.38 4.15 7.29
C LEU A 32 22.30 3.25 8.15
N VAL A 33 22.10 1.95 8.07
CA VAL A 33 22.99 0.99 8.75
C VAL A 33 24.39 1.04 8.13
N PHE A 34 24.50 0.98 6.80
CA PHE A 34 25.80 1.03 6.13
C PHE A 34 26.55 2.33 6.39
N LEU A 35 25.86 3.48 6.48
CA LEU A 35 26.48 4.79 6.73
C LEU A 35 27.32 4.81 7.98
N VAL A 36 26.88 4.14 9.06
CA VAL A 36 27.50 4.27 10.39
C VAL A 36 28.14 2.96 10.89
N ARG A 37 28.04 1.86 10.15
CA ARG A 37 28.45 0.51 10.60
C ARG A 37 29.91 0.44 11.09
N GLU A 38 30.81 1.24 10.52
CA GLU A 38 32.26 1.25 10.84
C GLU A 38 32.60 2.10 12.06
N ARG A 39 31.62 2.79 12.64
CA ARG A 39 31.78 3.53 13.89
C ARG A 39 31.71 2.61 15.11
N PRO A 40 32.31 2.97 16.24
CA PRO A 40 32.08 2.27 17.51
C PRO A 40 30.57 2.21 17.83
N GLY A 41 30.02 1.03 18.03
CA GLY A 41 28.57 0.82 18.21
C GLY A 41 27.72 1.09 16.95
N GLY A 42 28.32 1.10 15.75
CA GLY A 42 27.71 1.52 14.50
C GLY A 42 26.44 0.74 14.13
N TYR A 43 26.37 -0.55 14.38
CA TYR A 43 25.13 -1.32 14.12
C TYR A 43 23.97 -0.87 15.02
N THR A 44 24.25 -0.59 16.31
CA THR A 44 23.23 -0.05 17.22
C THR A 44 22.77 1.33 16.78
N LEU A 45 23.72 2.21 16.42
CA LEU A 45 23.41 3.53 15.90
C LEU A 45 22.61 3.42 14.59
N GLY A 46 23.01 2.57 13.64
CA GLY A 46 22.30 2.31 12.39
C GLY A 46 20.88 1.86 12.63
N ALA A 47 20.65 0.97 13.58
CA ALA A 47 19.29 0.54 13.96
C ALA A 47 18.47 1.69 14.54
N VAL A 48 19.05 2.57 15.37
CA VAL A 48 18.39 3.76 15.91
C VAL A 48 18.03 4.74 14.79
N LEU A 49 18.93 4.98 13.83
CA LEU A 49 18.66 5.85 12.68
C LEU A 49 17.54 5.28 11.79
N ALA A 50 17.58 3.98 11.51
CA ALA A 50 16.51 3.31 10.75
C ALA A 50 15.16 3.37 11.49
N ALA A 51 15.15 3.19 12.81
CA ALA A 51 13.96 3.34 13.64
C ALA A 51 13.43 4.79 13.61
N ALA A 52 14.30 5.81 13.72
CA ALA A 52 13.90 7.22 13.63
C ALA A 52 13.28 7.53 12.27
N TYR A 53 13.88 7.03 11.17
CA TYR A 53 13.33 7.16 9.83
C TYR A 53 11.91 6.55 9.72
N VAL A 54 11.75 5.28 10.12
CA VAL A 54 10.48 4.56 10.03
C VAL A 54 9.41 5.18 10.93
N LEU A 55 9.76 5.62 12.14
CA LEU A 55 8.85 6.34 13.03
C LEU A 55 8.38 7.65 12.40
N GLY A 56 9.29 8.41 11.79
CA GLY A 56 8.94 9.62 11.05
C GLY A 56 7.92 9.35 9.95
N GLU A 57 8.15 8.32 9.16
CA GLU A 57 7.27 7.90 8.07
C GLU A 57 5.87 7.47 8.58
N ILE A 58 5.81 6.57 9.56
CA ILE A 58 4.55 6.02 10.09
C ILE A 58 3.69 7.11 10.76
N LEU A 59 4.31 7.96 11.57
CA LEU A 59 3.58 8.99 12.31
C LEU A 59 3.12 10.14 11.43
N ALA A 60 3.93 10.52 10.43
CA ALA A 60 3.62 11.62 9.55
C ALA A 60 2.62 11.25 8.44
N ALA A 61 2.62 10.02 7.93
CA ALA A 61 1.78 9.63 6.80
C ALA A 61 0.28 9.94 7.00
N PRO A 62 -0.38 9.54 8.10
CA PRO A 62 -1.79 9.87 8.29
C PRO A 62 -2.03 11.37 8.48
N VAL A 63 -1.14 12.08 9.19
CA VAL A 63 -1.29 13.51 9.46
C VAL A 63 -1.16 14.33 8.18
N LEU A 64 -0.10 14.09 7.40
CA LEU A 64 0.14 14.79 6.13
C LEU A 64 -0.91 14.39 5.09
N GLY A 65 -1.30 13.11 5.03
CA GLY A 65 -2.35 12.65 4.13
C GLY A 65 -3.71 13.29 4.39
N MET A 66 -4.09 13.48 5.66
CA MET A 66 -5.34 14.18 6.03
C MET A 66 -5.30 15.69 5.74
N ARG A 67 -4.10 16.29 5.77
CA ARG A 67 -3.91 17.73 5.48
C ARG A 67 -3.72 18.01 4.00
N LEU A 68 -3.56 16.98 3.18
CA LEU A 68 -3.36 17.15 1.75
C LEU A 68 -4.56 17.85 1.12
N ASP A 69 -4.31 18.95 0.43
CA ASP A 69 -5.31 19.70 -0.31
C ASP A 69 -5.26 19.34 -1.79
N ALA A 70 -6.40 18.95 -2.39
CA ALA A 70 -6.46 18.59 -3.80
C ALA A 70 -5.94 19.69 -4.72
N GLU A 71 -6.25 20.97 -4.43
CA GLU A 71 -5.78 22.11 -5.22
C GLU A 71 -4.30 22.40 -5.01
N ARG A 72 -3.77 22.12 -3.80
CA ARG A 72 -2.38 22.37 -3.39
C ARG A 72 -1.55 21.10 -3.27
N ALA A 73 -2.03 19.97 -3.77
CA ALA A 73 -1.37 18.68 -3.62
C ALA A 73 0.05 18.68 -4.16
N ARG A 74 0.29 19.26 -5.36
CA ARG A 74 1.64 19.36 -5.93
C ARG A 74 2.63 20.10 -5.04
N PRO A 75 2.42 21.36 -4.65
CA PRO A 75 3.38 22.07 -3.82
C PRO A 75 3.55 21.44 -2.44
N GLN A 76 2.50 20.85 -1.85
CA GLN A 76 2.60 20.17 -0.58
C GLN A 76 3.47 18.91 -0.66
N LEU A 77 3.27 18.08 -1.70
CA LEU A 77 4.09 16.89 -1.92
C LEU A 77 5.52 17.25 -2.34
N ALA A 78 5.67 18.30 -3.15
CA ALA A 78 7.00 18.81 -3.53
C ALA A 78 7.80 19.27 -2.30
N ALA A 79 7.16 19.99 -1.38
CA ALA A 79 7.78 20.39 -0.11
C ALA A 79 8.18 19.17 0.73
N GLY A 80 7.29 18.16 0.83
CA GLY A 80 7.59 16.91 1.53
C GLY A 80 8.78 16.16 0.91
N LEU A 81 8.78 15.98 -0.41
CA LEU A 81 9.91 15.35 -1.13
C LEU A 81 11.20 16.15 -0.99
N ALA A 82 11.14 17.50 -1.03
CA ALA A 82 12.30 18.34 -0.84
C ALA A 82 12.90 18.20 0.59
N VAL A 83 12.04 18.10 1.61
CA VAL A 83 12.48 17.80 2.99
C VAL A 83 13.14 16.42 3.05
N GLY A 84 12.55 15.40 2.42
CA GLY A 84 13.15 14.07 2.31
C GLY A 84 14.50 14.09 1.60
N ALA A 85 14.59 14.79 0.46
CA ALA A 85 15.82 14.95 -0.31
C ALA A 85 16.92 15.64 0.53
N ALA A 86 16.58 16.72 1.24
CA ALA A 86 17.49 17.41 2.14
C ALA A 86 17.97 16.51 3.29
N GLY A 87 17.06 15.71 3.89
CA GLY A 87 17.40 14.74 4.93
C GLY A 87 18.40 13.70 4.45
N PHE A 88 18.15 13.05 3.32
CA PHE A 88 19.06 12.05 2.75
C PHE A 88 20.38 12.64 2.28
N THR A 89 20.36 13.81 1.63
CA THR A 89 21.57 14.50 1.20
C THR A 89 22.41 14.93 2.42
N GLY A 90 21.78 15.46 3.46
CA GLY A 90 22.44 15.83 4.71
C GLY A 90 23.12 14.64 5.40
N LEU A 91 22.45 13.49 5.46
CA LEU A 91 23.02 12.24 5.96
C LEU A 91 24.25 11.80 5.15
N GLY A 92 24.14 11.86 3.81
CA GLY A 92 25.24 11.47 2.92
C GLY A 92 26.44 12.41 2.96
N LEU A 93 26.22 13.71 3.13
CA LEU A 93 27.30 14.73 3.17
C LEU A 93 27.95 14.85 4.56
N ALA A 94 27.25 14.52 5.62
CA ALA A 94 27.74 14.65 6.99
C ALA A 94 27.76 13.29 7.74
N PRO A 95 28.37 12.24 7.17
CA PRO A 95 28.39 10.92 7.84
C PRO A 95 29.09 10.95 9.20
N GLY A 96 29.97 11.94 9.45
CA GLY A 96 30.68 12.18 10.70
C GLY A 96 29.90 12.94 11.78
N ALA A 97 28.70 13.44 11.48
CA ALA A 97 27.93 14.26 12.42
C ALA A 97 27.58 13.55 13.73
N HIS A 98 27.21 14.34 14.74
CA HIS A 98 26.76 13.83 16.02
C HIS A 98 25.53 12.91 15.85
N PRO A 99 25.40 11.80 16.59
CA PRO A 99 24.28 10.85 16.46
C PRO A 99 22.89 11.50 16.50
N VAL A 100 22.69 12.52 17.33
CA VAL A 100 21.42 13.26 17.42
C VAL A 100 21.10 14.01 16.11
N VAL A 101 22.11 14.61 15.45
CA VAL A 101 21.93 15.26 14.15
C VAL A 101 21.57 14.24 13.07
N LEU A 102 22.26 13.09 13.06
CA LEU A 102 21.94 12.00 12.12
C LEU A 102 20.52 11.47 12.35
N ALA A 103 20.11 11.31 13.62
CA ALA A 103 18.74 10.88 13.94
C ALA A 103 17.69 11.91 13.52
N ALA A 104 17.94 13.20 13.71
CA ALA A 104 17.06 14.27 13.25
C ALA A 104 16.95 14.31 11.71
N LEU A 105 18.05 14.14 10.98
CA LEU A 105 18.06 14.05 9.52
C LEU A 105 17.33 12.80 9.03
N ALA A 106 17.51 11.65 9.69
CA ALA A 106 16.80 10.42 9.37
C ALA A 106 15.28 10.56 9.60
N LEU A 107 14.88 11.19 10.72
CA LEU A 107 13.48 11.50 11.02
C LEU A 107 12.88 12.42 9.94
N LEU A 108 13.58 13.46 9.54
CA LEU A 108 13.14 14.38 8.45
C LEU A 108 13.02 13.65 7.12
N ALA A 109 14.00 12.79 6.78
CA ALA A 109 13.98 11.98 5.57
C ALA A 109 12.76 11.05 5.49
N GLY A 110 12.31 10.51 6.64
CA GLY A 110 11.09 9.69 6.71
C GLY A 110 9.81 10.52 6.74
N THR A 111 9.78 11.60 7.51
CA THR A 111 8.59 12.44 7.72
C THR A 111 8.17 13.17 6.44
N GLY A 112 9.13 13.75 5.71
CA GLY A 112 8.85 14.59 4.55
C GLY A 112 8.01 13.90 3.48
N PRO A 113 8.45 12.79 2.89
CA PRO A 113 7.77 12.11 1.80
C PRO A 113 6.59 11.22 2.25
N ALA A 114 6.25 11.16 3.53
CA ALA A 114 5.33 10.17 4.10
C ALA A 114 3.92 10.16 3.48
N ALA A 115 3.42 11.30 2.96
CA ALA A 115 2.12 11.35 2.27
C ALA A 115 2.19 10.94 0.79
N VAL A 116 3.38 10.89 0.20
CA VAL A 116 3.56 10.67 -1.25
C VAL A 116 3.00 9.33 -1.74
N PRO A 117 3.22 8.19 -1.06
CA PRO A 117 2.69 6.92 -1.50
C PRO A 117 1.16 6.89 -1.57
N GLY A 118 0.49 7.43 -0.56
CA GLY A 118 -0.97 7.52 -0.50
C GLY A 118 -1.55 8.45 -1.57
N ALA A 119 -0.93 9.61 -1.73
CA ALA A 119 -1.33 10.63 -2.70
C ALA A 119 -1.15 10.14 -4.15
N LEU A 120 0.02 9.57 -4.48
CA LEU A 120 0.27 9.02 -5.82
C LEU A 120 -0.68 7.87 -6.16
N ARG A 121 -1.04 7.02 -5.17
CA ARG A 121 -2.02 5.95 -5.40
C ARG A 121 -3.41 6.50 -5.67
N ALA A 122 -3.85 7.52 -4.92
CA ALA A 122 -5.11 8.21 -5.17
C ALA A 122 -5.12 8.85 -6.57
N LEU A 123 -4.03 9.53 -6.95
CA LEU A 123 -3.88 10.12 -8.27
C LEU A 123 -3.95 9.07 -9.38
N LEU A 124 -3.27 7.92 -9.23
CA LEU A 124 -3.30 6.88 -10.25
C LEU A 124 -4.74 6.44 -10.58
N THR A 125 -5.58 6.29 -9.55
CA THR A 125 -6.98 5.90 -9.76
C THR A 125 -7.82 6.95 -10.47
N SER A 126 -7.42 8.23 -10.44
CA SER A 126 -8.09 9.31 -11.18
C SER A 126 -7.55 9.50 -12.61
N LEU A 127 -6.35 8.99 -12.91
CA LEU A 127 -5.74 9.08 -14.24
C LEU A 127 -6.29 8.07 -15.24
N VAL A 128 -7.01 7.06 -14.77
CA VAL A 128 -7.50 5.96 -15.58
C VAL A 128 -9.02 5.82 -15.47
N PRO A 129 -9.69 5.35 -16.52
CA PRO A 129 -11.11 5.07 -16.43
C PRO A 129 -11.39 3.95 -15.42
N GLU A 130 -12.58 3.95 -14.81
CA GLU A 130 -12.99 3.00 -13.75
C GLU A 130 -12.69 1.54 -14.12
N ARG A 131 -12.97 1.17 -15.37
CA ARG A 131 -12.71 -0.18 -15.91
C ARG A 131 -11.23 -0.59 -15.93
N ALA A 132 -10.29 0.36 -15.84
CA ALA A 132 -8.84 0.13 -15.88
C ALA A 132 -8.16 0.25 -14.49
N VAL A 133 -8.93 0.57 -13.44
CA VAL A 133 -8.38 0.80 -12.09
C VAL A 133 -7.69 -0.46 -11.56
N THR A 134 -8.25 -1.65 -11.76
CA THR A 134 -7.63 -2.91 -11.33
C THR A 134 -6.26 -3.11 -11.97
N GLN A 135 -6.14 -2.87 -13.28
CA GLN A 135 -4.87 -2.98 -14.01
C GLN A 135 -3.85 -1.92 -13.55
N ALA A 136 -4.31 -0.69 -13.34
CA ALA A 136 -3.46 0.41 -12.85
C ALA A 136 -2.90 0.09 -11.45
N MET A 137 -3.74 -0.36 -10.54
CA MET A 137 -3.34 -0.79 -9.19
C MET A 137 -2.43 -2.01 -9.23
N SER A 138 -2.64 -2.94 -10.17
CA SER A 138 -1.72 -4.07 -10.40
C SER A 138 -0.36 -3.59 -10.87
N THR A 139 -0.29 -2.63 -11.80
CA THR A 139 0.97 -2.02 -12.25
C THR A 139 1.71 -1.35 -11.08
N GLU A 140 1.00 -0.61 -10.23
CA GLU A 140 1.57 -0.02 -9.01
C GLU A 140 2.14 -1.08 -8.08
N SER A 141 1.43 -2.20 -7.89
CA SER A 141 1.89 -3.31 -7.06
C SER A 141 3.12 -3.99 -7.65
N MET A 142 3.14 -4.24 -8.97
CA MET A 142 4.31 -4.80 -9.67
C MET A 142 5.55 -3.91 -9.48
N LEU A 143 5.41 -2.60 -9.72
CA LEU A 143 6.50 -1.64 -9.52
C LEU A 143 6.96 -1.64 -8.05
N THR A 144 6.04 -1.64 -7.10
CA THR A 144 6.35 -1.68 -5.67
C THR A 144 7.20 -2.91 -5.33
N PHE A 145 6.77 -4.11 -5.70
CA PHE A 145 7.53 -5.33 -5.40
C PHE A 145 8.86 -5.39 -6.13
N ALA A 146 8.94 -4.89 -7.37
CA ALA A 146 10.20 -4.78 -8.09
C ALA A 146 11.19 -3.84 -7.38
N LEU A 147 10.74 -2.69 -6.89
CA LEU A 147 11.57 -1.75 -6.12
C LEU A 147 12.06 -2.36 -4.81
N TRP A 148 11.17 -3.04 -4.07
CA TRP A 148 11.56 -3.70 -2.81
C TRP A 148 12.55 -4.85 -3.04
N ALA A 149 12.45 -5.57 -4.15
CA ALA A 149 13.40 -6.61 -4.53
C ALA A 149 14.77 -6.02 -4.94
N ALA A 150 14.78 -4.89 -5.66
CA ALA A 150 16.01 -4.28 -6.17
C ALA A 150 16.75 -3.43 -5.11
N ALA A 151 16.02 -2.81 -4.17
CA ALA A 151 16.58 -1.83 -3.22
C ALA A 151 17.72 -2.38 -2.36
N PRO A 152 17.66 -3.58 -1.76
CA PRO A 152 18.76 -4.12 -0.96
C PRO A 152 20.04 -4.36 -1.77
N ALA A 153 19.89 -4.92 -2.97
CA ALA A 153 21.03 -5.19 -3.85
C ALA A 153 21.69 -3.89 -4.32
N LEU A 154 20.90 -2.90 -4.72
CA LEU A 154 21.40 -1.58 -5.11
C LEU A 154 22.08 -0.86 -3.96
N THR A 155 21.46 -0.87 -2.77
CA THR A 155 22.03 -0.25 -1.56
C THR A 155 23.36 -0.90 -1.19
N THR A 156 23.41 -2.22 -1.13
CA THR A 156 24.62 -2.97 -0.76
C THR A 156 25.72 -2.78 -1.80
N GLY A 157 25.38 -2.89 -3.10
CA GLY A 157 26.32 -2.72 -4.19
C GLY A 157 26.98 -1.33 -4.18
N LEU A 158 26.19 -0.29 -3.98
CA LEU A 158 26.71 1.09 -3.89
C LEU A 158 27.50 1.34 -2.60
N ALA A 159 27.00 0.86 -1.46
CA ALA A 159 27.65 1.08 -0.17
C ALA A 159 29.00 0.39 -0.06
N LEU A 160 29.09 -0.85 -0.56
CA LEU A 160 30.32 -1.65 -0.50
C LEU A 160 31.25 -1.46 -1.71
N GLY A 161 30.68 -1.25 -2.89
CA GLY A 161 31.45 -1.11 -4.12
C GLY A 161 31.99 0.29 -4.38
N VAL A 162 31.35 1.34 -3.79
CA VAL A 162 31.75 2.74 -4.02
C VAL A 162 32.06 3.44 -2.69
N HIS A 163 31.03 3.75 -1.91
CA HIS A 163 31.19 4.40 -0.59
C HIS A 163 29.87 4.33 0.21
N PRO A 164 29.91 4.16 1.56
CA PRO A 164 28.69 4.05 2.39
C PRO A 164 27.71 5.22 2.29
N ALA A 165 28.15 6.42 1.93
CA ALA A 165 27.31 7.60 1.75
C ALA A 165 26.59 7.65 0.39
N VAL A 166 27.07 6.93 -0.62
CA VAL A 166 26.53 6.99 -2.00
C VAL A 166 25.06 6.58 -2.10
N PRO A 167 24.59 5.52 -1.43
CA PRO A 167 23.18 5.21 -1.42
C PRO A 167 22.29 6.38 -0.97
N LEU A 168 22.70 7.09 0.09
CA LEU A 168 21.94 8.23 0.65
C LEU A 168 21.96 9.44 -0.28
N LEU A 169 23.07 9.72 -0.92
CA LEU A 169 23.16 10.79 -1.93
C LEU A 169 22.30 10.48 -3.15
N LEU A 170 22.28 9.21 -3.60
CA LEU A 170 21.38 8.76 -4.65
C LEU A 170 19.92 8.92 -4.24
N GLN A 171 19.56 8.59 -3.00
CA GLN A 171 18.20 8.76 -2.48
C GLN A 171 17.79 10.24 -2.48
N GLY A 172 18.69 11.14 -2.06
CA GLY A 172 18.46 12.57 -2.12
C GLY A 172 18.23 13.06 -3.55
N LEU A 173 19.08 12.62 -4.49
CA LEU A 173 18.94 12.95 -5.91
C LEU A 173 17.61 12.45 -6.50
N LEU A 174 17.25 11.20 -6.25
CA LEU A 174 16.00 10.61 -6.76
C LEU A 174 14.77 11.34 -6.21
N MET A 175 14.75 11.69 -4.92
CA MET A 175 13.67 12.50 -4.36
C MET A 175 13.63 13.91 -4.96
N GLY A 176 14.78 14.53 -5.20
CA GLY A 176 14.89 15.81 -5.92
C GLY A 176 14.31 15.71 -7.34
N LEU A 177 14.60 14.63 -8.07
CA LEU A 177 14.01 14.37 -9.38
C LEU A 177 12.50 14.15 -9.29
N SER A 178 12.00 13.51 -8.22
CA SER A 178 10.56 13.38 -7.98
C SER A 178 9.90 14.74 -7.76
N VAL A 179 10.55 15.68 -7.09
CA VAL A 179 10.06 17.07 -6.97
C VAL A 179 9.80 17.66 -8.34
N ALA A 180 10.79 17.61 -9.25
CA ALA A 180 10.62 18.09 -10.62
C ALA A 180 9.55 17.30 -11.39
N GLY A 181 9.54 15.98 -11.22
CA GLY A 181 8.59 15.07 -11.87
C GLY A 181 7.12 15.33 -11.54
N LEU A 182 6.82 15.87 -10.33
CA LEU A 182 5.44 16.22 -9.97
C LEU A 182 4.79 17.22 -10.92
N TRP A 183 5.58 18.10 -11.57
CA TRP A 183 5.07 19.06 -12.56
C TRP A 183 4.73 18.42 -13.92
N LEU A 184 5.17 17.19 -14.18
CA LEU A 184 4.77 16.42 -15.34
C LEU A 184 3.38 15.77 -15.15
N LEU A 185 2.90 15.72 -13.90
CA LEU A 185 1.58 15.18 -13.58
C LEU A 185 0.49 16.22 -13.81
N PRO A 186 -0.77 15.84 -14.09
CA PRO A 186 -1.88 16.80 -14.28
C PRO A 186 -2.06 17.73 -13.09
N ALA A 187 -2.43 18.98 -13.33
CA ALA A 187 -2.84 19.92 -12.30
C ALA A 187 -4.28 19.60 -11.84
N GLY A 188 -4.56 19.83 -10.58
CA GLY A 188 -5.88 19.56 -10.03
C GLY A 188 -6.10 18.05 -9.92
N TRP A 189 -5.68 17.50 -8.78
CA TRP A 189 -6.00 16.11 -8.43
C TRP A 189 -7.46 16.13 -7.98
N SER A 190 -8.35 15.98 -8.96
CA SER A 190 -9.78 16.07 -8.76
C SER A 190 -10.30 14.93 -7.88
N ALA A 191 -10.24 15.14 -6.57
CA ALA A 191 -11.41 14.86 -5.78
C ALA A 191 -12.23 16.15 -5.84
N GLU A 192 -13.46 16.09 -6.31
CA GLU A 192 -14.42 17.17 -6.15
C GLU A 192 -14.26 17.71 -4.74
N ALA A 193 -14.03 19.04 -4.65
CA ALA A 193 -13.79 19.72 -3.38
C ALA A 193 -15.09 19.68 -2.57
N HIS A 194 -15.35 18.53 -1.93
CA HIS A 194 -16.46 18.35 -1.01
C HIS A 194 -15.89 18.32 0.41
N GLU A 195 -16.34 19.27 1.19
CA GLU A 195 -16.26 19.43 2.65
C GLU A 195 -15.25 18.55 3.39
N LYS A 196 -14.07 19.10 3.59
CA LYS A 196 -13.13 18.61 4.60
C LYS A 196 -13.72 18.87 5.98
N GLY A 197 -14.10 17.82 6.70
CA GLY A 197 -14.69 18.00 8.01
C GLY A 197 -14.88 16.69 8.77
N ALA A 198 -15.77 16.72 9.74
CA ALA A 198 -16.12 15.58 10.59
C ALA A 198 -16.55 14.33 9.80
N SER A 199 -17.06 14.47 8.56
CA SER A 199 -17.45 13.39 7.67
C SER A 199 -16.23 12.59 7.20
N THR A 200 -15.14 13.24 6.78
CA THR A 200 -13.89 12.58 6.34
C THR A 200 -13.26 11.77 7.47
N ARG A 201 -13.13 12.36 8.68
CA ARG A 201 -12.59 11.65 9.84
C ARG A 201 -13.43 10.41 10.18
N ARG A 202 -14.77 10.54 10.14
CA ARG A 202 -15.68 9.42 10.41
C ARG A 202 -15.56 8.33 9.35
N ALA A 203 -15.40 8.67 8.07
CA ALA A 203 -15.17 7.72 6.99
C ALA A 203 -13.84 6.97 7.20
N LEU A 204 -12.74 7.67 7.51
CA LEU A 204 -11.44 7.06 7.80
C LEU A 204 -11.53 6.10 8.99
N LEU A 205 -12.22 6.49 10.07
CA LEU A 205 -12.42 5.61 11.23
C LEU A 205 -13.29 4.39 10.90
N ARG A 206 -14.27 4.50 10.01
CA ARG A 206 -15.08 3.36 9.55
C ARG A 206 -14.28 2.37 8.73
N ALA A 207 -13.24 2.81 8.02
CA ALA A 207 -12.38 1.95 7.23
C ALA A 207 -11.36 1.14 8.07
N TRP A 208 -11.36 1.24 9.41
CA TRP A 208 -10.41 0.56 10.30
C TRP A 208 -10.25 -0.95 10.03
N PRO A 209 -11.28 -1.73 9.64
CA PRO A 209 -11.10 -3.16 9.40
C PRO A 209 -10.15 -3.42 8.22
N VAL A 210 -10.24 -2.60 7.17
CA VAL A 210 -9.36 -2.71 5.99
C VAL A 210 -7.91 -2.39 6.36
N TYR A 211 -7.68 -1.42 7.26
CA TYR A 211 -6.35 -1.09 7.77
C TYR A 211 -5.76 -2.23 8.60
N VAL A 212 -6.55 -2.85 9.48
CA VAL A 212 -6.13 -4.01 10.29
C VAL A 212 -5.73 -5.19 9.38
N LEU A 213 -6.52 -5.48 8.34
CA LEU A 213 -6.19 -6.51 7.35
C LEU A 213 -4.89 -6.17 6.58
N GLY A 214 -4.67 -4.89 6.29
CA GLY A 214 -3.42 -4.40 5.68
C GLY A 214 -2.21 -4.64 6.58
N ALA A 215 -2.31 -4.24 7.83
CA ALA A 215 -1.26 -4.44 8.82
C ALA A 215 -0.96 -5.92 9.03
N ALA A 216 -2.00 -6.77 9.18
CA ALA A 216 -1.85 -8.21 9.38
C ALA A 216 -1.03 -8.88 8.29
N GLY A 217 -1.32 -8.59 7.02
CA GLY A 217 -0.62 -9.18 5.88
C GLY A 217 0.86 -8.82 5.83
N LEU A 218 1.24 -7.57 6.17
CA LEU A 218 2.64 -7.17 6.16
C LEU A 218 3.37 -7.59 7.45
N THR A 219 2.69 -7.65 8.58
CA THR A 219 3.25 -8.20 9.83
C THR A 219 3.72 -9.64 9.60
N LEU A 220 2.90 -10.48 8.96
CA LEU A 220 3.26 -11.86 8.64
C LEU A 220 4.48 -11.93 7.72
N LEU A 221 4.45 -11.14 6.63
CA LEU A 221 5.53 -11.14 5.65
C LEU A 221 6.86 -10.73 6.29
N ALA A 222 6.87 -9.61 7.01
CA ALA A 222 8.07 -9.10 7.67
C ALA A 222 8.60 -10.06 8.73
N LEU A 223 7.71 -10.69 9.50
CA LEU A 223 8.10 -11.66 10.51
C LEU A 223 8.70 -12.91 9.86
N ALA A 224 8.10 -13.42 8.79
CA ALA A 224 8.64 -14.56 8.04
C ALA A 224 10.00 -14.21 7.42
N GLU A 225 10.17 -13.04 6.82
CA GLU A 225 11.42 -12.54 6.26
C GLU A 225 12.55 -12.48 7.30
N LEU A 226 12.25 -11.92 8.47
CA LEU A 226 13.23 -11.74 9.54
C LEU A 226 13.64 -13.07 10.21
N ILE A 227 12.73 -14.05 10.26
CA ILE A 227 13.00 -15.37 10.89
C ILE A 227 13.54 -16.38 9.87
N LEU A 228 13.36 -16.15 8.57
CA LEU A 228 13.77 -17.10 7.53
C LEU A 228 15.23 -17.57 7.66
N PRO A 229 16.23 -16.71 7.90
CA PRO A 229 17.60 -17.15 8.09
C PRO A 229 17.76 -18.16 9.23
N ALA A 230 17.14 -17.89 10.39
CA ALA A 230 17.16 -18.78 11.54
C ALA A 230 16.41 -20.10 11.29
N LEU A 231 15.32 -20.06 10.48
CA LEU A 231 14.62 -21.28 10.05
C LEU A 231 15.51 -22.16 9.18
N LEU A 232 16.27 -21.57 8.25
CA LEU A 232 17.19 -22.32 7.39
C LEU A 232 18.30 -23.00 8.23
N GLU A 233 18.89 -22.28 9.18
CA GLU A 233 19.86 -22.85 10.12
C GLU A 233 19.24 -24.00 10.94
N GLN A 234 18.02 -23.83 11.46
CA GLN A 234 17.29 -24.89 12.18
C GLN A 234 17.10 -26.16 11.32
N ARG A 235 17.00 -26.01 9.99
CA ARG A 235 16.82 -27.11 9.03
C ARG A 235 18.16 -27.66 8.50
N GLY A 236 19.30 -27.12 8.92
CA GLY A 236 20.63 -27.49 8.38
C GLY A 236 20.84 -27.01 6.93
N ILE A 237 20.07 -26.02 6.48
CA ILE A 237 20.15 -25.41 5.16
C ILE A 237 21.06 -24.19 5.23
N GLY A 238 21.98 -24.03 4.29
CA GLY A 238 22.89 -22.89 4.27
C GLY A 238 22.13 -21.56 4.22
N ILE A 239 22.51 -20.62 5.08
CA ILE A 239 21.87 -19.27 5.21
C ILE A 239 21.86 -18.49 3.90
N GLY A 240 22.81 -18.76 2.99
CA GLY A 240 22.88 -18.15 1.67
C GLY A 240 21.62 -18.34 0.80
N TRP A 241 20.78 -19.33 1.12
CA TRP A 241 19.49 -19.52 0.45
C TRP A 241 18.41 -18.49 0.83
N ALA A 242 18.58 -17.73 1.91
CA ALA A 242 17.61 -16.73 2.33
C ALA A 242 17.34 -15.69 1.24
N GLY A 243 18.38 -15.15 0.63
CA GLY A 243 18.24 -14.18 -0.48
C GLY A 243 17.47 -14.73 -1.69
N PRO A 244 17.90 -15.86 -2.29
CA PRO A 244 17.15 -16.50 -3.40
C PRO A 244 15.69 -16.84 -3.05
N LEU A 245 15.38 -17.29 -1.86
CA LEU A 245 14.02 -17.60 -1.42
C LEU A 245 13.14 -16.36 -1.32
N LEU A 246 13.66 -15.27 -0.76
CA LEU A 246 12.95 -13.98 -0.70
C LEU A 246 12.80 -13.34 -2.08
N ALA A 247 13.81 -13.47 -2.94
CA ALA A 247 13.71 -13.05 -4.34
C ALA A 247 12.60 -13.82 -5.06
N GLY A 248 12.54 -15.15 -4.87
CA GLY A 248 11.47 -15.99 -5.42
C GLY A 248 10.07 -15.55 -4.96
N PHE A 249 9.91 -15.24 -3.67
CA PHE A 249 8.68 -14.66 -3.12
C PHE A 249 8.32 -13.32 -3.81
N SER A 250 9.30 -12.42 -3.96
CA SER A 250 9.08 -11.09 -4.58
C SER A 250 8.74 -11.19 -6.06
N ILE A 251 9.40 -12.08 -6.81
CA ILE A 251 9.08 -12.37 -8.19
C ILE A 251 7.67 -12.98 -8.30
N GLY A 252 7.34 -13.94 -7.42
CA GLY A 252 6.00 -14.48 -7.30
C GLY A 252 4.96 -13.37 -7.09
N SER A 253 5.23 -12.42 -6.20
CA SER A 253 4.34 -11.29 -5.92
C SER A 253 4.12 -10.39 -7.15
N ALA A 254 5.18 -10.08 -7.89
CA ALA A 254 5.08 -9.30 -9.12
C ALA A 254 4.25 -10.04 -10.19
N VAL A 255 4.49 -11.34 -10.37
CA VAL A 255 3.71 -12.20 -11.27
C VAL A 255 2.25 -12.29 -10.82
N GLY A 256 2.00 -12.46 -9.53
CA GLY A 256 0.65 -12.50 -8.95
C GLY A 256 -0.12 -11.22 -9.18
N ALA A 257 0.53 -10.05 -9.02
CA ALA A 257 -0.05 -8.75 -9.35
C ALA A 257 -0.44 -8.67 -10.82
N PHE A 258 0.48 -9.08 -11.73
CA PHE A 258 0.24 -9.10 -13.16
C PHE A 258 -0.95 -9.98 -13.53
N VAL A 259 -0.97 -11.23 -13.06
CA VAL A 259 -2.05 -12.20 -13.34
C VAL A 259 -3.39 -11.70 -12.81
N TYR A 260 -3.41 -11.12 -11.59
CA TYR A 260 -4.62 -10.55 -11.02
C TYR A 260 -5.16 -9.41 -11.89
N GLY A 261 -4.29 -8.55 -12.38
CA GLY A 261 -4.65 -7.42 -13.23
C GLY A 261 -5.07 -7.79 -14.65
N LEU A 262 -4.77 -9.01 -15.15
CA LEU A 262 -5.26 -9.46 -16.46
C LEU A 262 -6.79 -9.53 -16.53
N ARG A 263 -7.46 -9.68 -15.38
CA ARG A 263 -8.91 -9.66 -15.28
C ARG A 263 -9.38 -8.33 -14.68
N GLY A 264 -10.35 -7.67 -15.32
CA GLY A 264 -10.95 -6.42 -14.80
C GLY A 264 -11.82 -6.66 -13.56
N SER A 265 -12.36 -7.86 -13.38
CA SER A 265 -13.16 -8.27 -12.22
C SER A 265 -12.93 -9.74 -11.89
N TRP A 266 -12.92 -10.04 -10.61
CA TRP A 266 -12.84 -11.38 -10.06
C TRP A 266 -14.16 -11.72 -9.35
N PRO A 267 -14.55 -13.01 -9.28
CA PRO A 267 -15.81 -13.41 -8.67
C PRO A 267 -15.83 -13.12 -7.16
N GLY A 268 -16.97 -12.66 -6.69
CA GLY A 268 -17.23 -12.39 -5.27
C GLY A 268 -16.82 -10.99 -4.79
N PRO A 269 -17.30 -10.60 -3.60
CA PRO A 269 -16.98 -9.30 -2.97
C PRO A 269 -15.49 -9.16 -2.66
N LEU A 270 -14.93 -7.96 -2.78
CA LEU A 270 -13.51 -7.69 -2.47
C LEU A 270 -13.12 -8.08 -1.04
N ALA A 271 -14.03 -7.93 -0.07
CA ALA A 271 -13.81 -8.35 1.31
C ALA A 271 -13.56 -9.87 1.43
N VAL A 272 -14.33 -10.69 0.69
CA VAL A 272 -14.15 -12.14 0.67
C VAL A 272 -12.85 -12.50 -0.07
N GLN A 273 -12.58 -11.89 -1.21
CA GLN A 273 -11.33 -12.10 -1.95
C GLN A 273 -10.12 -11.78 -1.07
N SER A 274 -10.13 -10.62 -0.39
CA SER A 274 -9.06 -10.20 0.52
C SER A 274 -8.87 -11.21 1.66
N LEU A 275 -9.95 -11.66 2.28
CA LEU A 275 -9.90 -12.65 3.36
C LEU A 275 -9.28 -13.97 2.89
N VAL A 276 -9.78 -14.52 1.78
CA VAL A 276 -9.27 -15.77 1.21
C VAL A 276 -7.80 -15.67 0.84
N LEU A 277 -7.40 -14.58 0.19
CA LEU A 277 -6.02 -14.36 -0.24
C LEU A 277 -5.06 -14.22 0.95
N VAL A 278 -5.43 -13.46 1.99
CA VAL A 278 -4.60 -13.31 3.20
C VAL A 278 -4.44 -14.65 3.93
N LEU A 279 -5.52 -15.42 4.06
CA LEU A 279 -5.45 -16.74 4.69
C LEU A 279 -4.64 -17.73 3.85
N ALA A 280 -4.73 -17.67 2.53
CA ALA A 280 -3.93 -18.50 1.63
C ALA A 280 -2.42 -18.15 1.69
N VAL A 281 -2.07 -16.86 1.78
CA VAL A 281 -0.69 -16.42 2.06
C VAL A 281 -0.23 -16.96 3.41
N ALA A 282 -1.05 -16.84 4.45
CA ALA A 282 -0.73 -17.33 5.78
C ALA A 282 -0.51 -18.85 5.79
N ALA A 283 -1.33 -19.60 5.05
CA ALA A 283 -1.15 -21.06 4.88
C ALA A 283 0.16 -21.39 4.14
N GLY A 284 0.50 -20.65 3.07
CA GLY A 284 1.78 -20.82 2.35
C GLY A 284 2.99 -20.55 3.23
N VAL A 285 2.96 -19.50 4.05
CA VAL A 285 4.03 -19.19 5.03
C VAL A 285 4.11 -20.25 6.14
N ALA A 286 2.95 -20.74 6.65
CA ALA A 286 2.91 -21.82 7.61
C ALA A 286 3.51 -23.11 7.01
N LEU A 287 3.18 -23.41 5.76
CA LEU A 287 3.73 -24.55 5.04
C LEU A 287 5.27 -24.44 4.92
N ALA A 288 5.78 -23.25 4.53
CA ALA A 288 7.21 -23.00 4.47
C ALA A 288 7.91 -23.22 5.84
N ALA A 289 7.24 -22.85 6.95
CA ALA A 289 7.78 -23.03 8.30
C ALA A 289 7.91 -24.52 8.73
N VAL A 290 7.04 -25.41 8.22
CA VAL A 290 7.03 -26.83 8.61
C VAL A 290 7.79 -27.74 7.65
N LEU A 291 7.98 -27.33 6.41
CA LEU A 291 8.67 -28.13 5.39
C LEU A 291 10.17 -28.26 5.66
N PRO A 292 10.76 -29.47 5.46
CA PRO A 292 12.17 -29.70 5.79
C PRO A 292 13.15 -29.42 4.63
N TRP A 293 12.70 -29.36 3.38
CA TRP A 293 13.57 -29.29 2.22
C TRP A 293 13.56 -27.91 1.55
N THR A 294 14.71 -27.43 1.13
CA THR A 294 14.88 -26.12 0.46
C THR A 294 13.93 -25.94 -0.74
N ALA A 295 13.79 -26.95 -1.60
CA ALA A 295 12.90 -26.88 -2.75
C ALA A 295 11.42 -26.74 -2.36
N ALA A 296 10.98 -27.45 -1.31
CA ALA A 296 9.61 -27.38 -0.82
C ALA A 296 9.33 -26.01 -0.16
N ILE A 297 10.29 -25.47 0.61
CA ILE A 297 10.22 -24.11 1.17
C ILE A 297 10.15 -23.09 0.04
N ALA A 298 10.96 -23.23 -1.02
CA ALA A 298 10.94 -22.35 -2.18
C ALA A 298 9.58 -22.34 -2.87
N ILE A 299 9.01 -23.53 -3.14
CA ILE A 299 7.69 -23.66 -3.77
C ILE A 299 6.61 -22.99 -2.89
N ALA A 300 6.63 -23.24 -1.57
CA ALA A 300 5.66 -22.66 -0.64
C ALA A 300 5.77 -21.11 -0.58
N LEU A 301 6.99 -20.57 -0.56
CA LEU A 301 7.22 -19.12 -0.56
C LEU A 301 6.86 -18.46 -1.88
N VAL A 302 7.19 -19.07 -3.03
CA VAL A 302 6.78 -18.56 -4.34
C VAL A 302 5.26 -18.58 -4.48
N ALA A 303 4.59 -19.65 -4.05
CA ALA A 303 3.14 -19.74 -4.05
C ALA A 303 2.50 -18.68 -3.12
N ALA A 304 3.04 -18.48 -1.91
CA ALA A 304 2.62 -17.40 -1.03
C ALA A 304 2.83 -16.02 -1.68
N GLY A 305 3.97 -15.82 -2.34
CA GLY A 305 4.26 -14.61 -3.11
C GLY A 305 3.22 -14.33 -4.19
N LEU A 306 2.87 -15.33 -5.02
CA LEU A 306 1.84 -15.19 -6.07
C LEU A 306 0.51 -14.66 -5.52
N LEU A 307 0.20 -14.92 -4.27
CA LEU A 307 -1.04 -14.48 -3.61
C LEU A 307 -0.88 -13.17 -2.83
N GLN A 308 0.33 -12.78 -2.45
CA GLN A 308 0.60 -11.61 -1.60
C GLN A 308 0.21 -10.29 -2.27
N ALA A 309 0.61 -10.08 -3.53
CA ALA A 309 0.26 -8.86 -4.24
C ALA A 309 -1.25 -8.76 -4.52
N PRO A 310 -1.94 -9.81 -5.01
CA PRO A 310 -3.41 -9.83 -5.08
C PRO A 310 -4.08 -9.53 -3.72
N ALA A 311 -3.58 -10.09 -2.62
CA ALA A 311 -4.10 -9.79 -1.28
C ALA A 311 -3.97 -8.32 -0.91
N SER A 312 -2.84 -7.68 -1.24
CA SER A 312 -2.64 -6.25 -1.02
C SER A 312 -3.53 -5.40 -1.93
N LEU A 313 -3.68 -5.81 -3.18
CA LEU A 313 -4.46 -5.12 -4.20
C LEU A 313 -5.95 -5.13 -3.86
N THR A 314 -6.51 -6.27 -3.45
CA THR A 314 -7.91 -6.35 -3.02
C THR A 314 -8.21 -5.45 -1.84
N ARG A 315 -7.29 -5.31 -0.87
CA ARG A 315 -7.43 -4.37 0.27
C ARG A 315 -7.44 -2.91 -0.19
N ASN A 316 -6.55 -2.56 -1.12
CA ASN A 316 -6.52 -1.21 -1.68
C ASN A 316 -7.79 -0.88 -2.48
N LEU A 317 -8.31 -1.83 -3.24
CA LEU A 317 -9.59 -1.70 -3.95
C LEU A 317 -10.77 -1.62 -2.98
N ALA A 318 -10.78 -2.45 -1.92
CA ALA A 318 -11.79 -2.39 -0.87
C ALA A 318 -11.81 -1.02 -0.17
N LEU A 319 -10.64 -0.45 0.12
CA LEU A 319 -10.52 0.89 0.70
C LEU A 319 -11.17 1.95 -0.20
N ARG A 320 -10.98 1.83 -1.52
CA ARG A 320 -11.59 2.72 -2.52
C ARG A 320 -13.12 2.60 -2.56
N GLN A 321 -13.68 1.43 -2.28
CA GLN A 321 -15.13 1.25 -2.20
C GLN A 321 -15.76 1.84 -0.92
N VAL A 322 -14.99 1.87 0.17
CA VAL A 322 -15.46 2.33 1.49
C VAL A 322 -15.30 3.84 1.67
N LEU A 323 -14.31 4.44 1.02
CA LEU A 323 -13.99 5.86 1.19
C LEU A 323 -14.50 6.69 0.01
N PRO A 324 -15.03 7.90 0.29
CA PRO A 324 -15.34 8.86 -0.77
C PRO A 324 -14.05 9.31 -1.48
N PRO A 325 -14.13 9.74 -2.75
CA PRO A 325 -12.96 10.19 -3.52
C PRO A 325 -12.11 11.25 -2.82
N SER A 326 -12.73 12.17 -2.10
CA SER A 326 -12.08 13.24 -1.30
C SER A 326 -11.24 12.72 -0.13
N ALA A 327 -11.50 11.51 0.39
CA ALA A 327 -10.81 10.90 1.50
C ALA A 327 -9.75 9.85 1.06
N LEU A 328 -9.65 9.52 -0.22
CA LEU A 328 -8.79 8.43 -0.70
C LEU A 328 -7.31 8.65 -0.42
N ALA A 329 -6.78 9.86 -0.65
CA ALA A 329 -5.37 10.17 -0.38
C ALA A 329 -5.05 9.97 1.11
N ALA A 330 -5.91 10.49 2.00
CA ALA A 330 -5.78 10.29 3.43
C ALA A 330 -5.93 8.82 3.83
N GLY A 331 -6.91 8.11 3.24
CA GLY A 331 -7.14 6.69 3.48
C GLY A 331 -5.96 5.81 3.09
N TYR A 332 -5.37 6.04 1.93
CA TYR A 332 -4.15 5.33 1.51
C TYR A 332 -2.94 5.67 2.36
N SER A 333 -2.83 6.92 2.86
CA SER A 333 -1.76 7.30 3.79
C SER A 333 -1.90 6.62 5.15
N VAL A 334 -3.15 6.51 5.68
CA VAL A 334 -3.44 5.74 6.90
C VAL A 334 -3.16 4.24 6.68
N MET A 335 -3.55 3.68 5.53
CA MET A 335 -3.23 2.29 5.17
C MET A 335 -1.72 2.07 5.15
N TYR A 336 -0.98 2.99 4.53
CA TYR A 336 0.48 2.92 4.46
C TYR A 336 1.11 2.93 5.86
N ALA A 337 0.64 3.81 6.74
CA ALA A 337 1.08 3.87 8.13
C ALA A 337 0.75 2.59 8.91
N ALA A 338 -0.46 2.03 8.73
CA ALA A 338 -0.87 0.80 9.39
C ALA A 338 -0.01 -0.40 8.95
N VAL A 339 0.26 -0.50 7.64
CA VAL A 339 1.13 -1.51 7.04
C VAL A 339 2.57 -1.36 7.55
N GLY A 340 3.10 -0.12 7.59
CA GLY A 340 4.42 0.20 8.13
C GLY A 340 4.55 -0.13 9.63
N ALA A 341 3.52 0.18 10.43
CA ALA A 341 3.47 -0.18 11.84
C ALA A 341 3.51 -1.71 12.03
N GLY A 342 2.77 -2.46 11.20
CA GLY A 342 2.84 -3.93 11.19
C GLY A 342 4.26 -4.44 10.93
N TYR A 343 4.96 -3.86 9.96
CA TYR A 343 6.36 -4.18 9.66
C TYR A 343 7.28 -3.87 10.85
N ALA A 344 7.17 -2.68 11.44
CA ALA A 344 8.01 -2.26 12.56
C ALA A 344 7.82 -3.16 13.80
N VAL A 345 6.58 -3.52 14.13
CA VAL A 345 6.26 -4.44 15.23
C VAL A 345 6.84 -5.84 14.99
N SER A 346 6.92 -6.28 13.73
CA SER A 346 7.46 -7.60 13.39
C SER A 346 8.91 -7.79 13.81
N GLY A 347 9.73 -6.74 13.77
CA GLY A 347 11.12 -6.80 14.22
C GLY A 347 11.26 -7.12 15.71
N THR A 348 10.47 -6.45 16.56
CA THR A 348 10.46 -6.72 18.00
C THR A 348 9.86 -8.08 18.33
N LEU A 349 8.80 -8.47 17.63
CA LEU A 349 8.17 -9.79 17.77
C LEU A 349 9.13 -10.90 17.36
N ALA A 350 9.80 -10.79 16.20
CA ALA A 350 10.78 -11.78 15.75
C ALA A 350 11.92 -11.96 16.77
N GLY A 351 12.51 -10.83 17.22
CA GLY A 351 13.59 -10.87 18.21
C GLY A 351 13.17 -11.45 19.57
N GLY A 352 11.94 -11.18 20.01
CA GLY A 352 11.37 -11.77 21.24
C GLY A 352 11.07 -13.26 21.09
N LEU A 353 10.43 -13.65 20.01
CA LEU A 353 10.05 -15.04 19.75
C LEU A 353 11.27 -15.95 19.57
N LEU A 354 12.30 -15.50 18.84
CA LEU A 354 13.52 -16.30 18.63
C LEU A 354 14.30 -16.57 19.91
N LYS A 355 14.10 -15.79 20.99
CA LYS A 355 14.66 -16.06 22.30
C LYS A 355 13.89 -17.11 23.09
N ALA A 356 12.60 -17.30 22.77
CA ALA A 356 11.67 -18.10 23.56
C ALA A 356 11.31 -19.44 22.90
N VAL A 357 11.27 -19.50 21.55
CA VAL A 357 10.80 -20.67 20.80
C VAL A 357 11.65 -20.91 19.55
N ALA A 358 11.55 -22.11 19.00
CA ALA A 358 12.23 -22.47 17.75
C ALA A 358 11.76 -21.60 16.58
N PRO A 359 12.60 -21.29 15.57
CA PRO A 359 12.27 -20.45 14.43
C PRO A 359 11.01 -20.85 13.67
N SER A 360 10.80 -22.14 13.43
CA SER A 360 9.57 -22.65 12.80
C SER A 360 8.33 -22.31 13.63
N THR A 361 8.40 -22.50 14.96
CA THR A 361 7.32 -22.16 15.90
C THR A 361 7.08 -20.64 15.94
N ALA A 362 8.15 -19.83 15.91
CA ALA A 362 8.03 -18.36 15.87
C ALA A 362 7.28 -17.88 14.63
N ILE A 363 7.52 -18.46 13.44
CA ILE A 363 6.75 -18.17 12.23
C ILE A 363 5.27 -18.56 12.41
N LEU A 364 4.99 -19.73 13.00
CA LEU A 364 3.61 -20.18 13.25
C LEU A 364 2.87 -19.28 14.25
N TRP A 365 3.55 -18.69 15.24
CA TRP A 365 2.96 -17.63 16.06
C TRP A 365 2.57 -16.38 15.24
N GLY A 366 3.42 -15.99 14.29
CA GLY A 366 3.11 -14.91 13.33
C GLY A 366 1.91 -15.24 12.47
N VAL A 367 1.80 -16.47 11.99
CA VAL A 367 0.61 -16.97 11.27
C VAL A 367 -0.65 -16.87 12.16
N GLY A 368 -0.57 -17.34 13.39
CA GLY A 368 -1.67 -17.26 14.38
C GLY A 368 -2.12 -15.84 14.64
N LEU A 369 -1.17 -14.91 14.82
CA LEU A 369 -1.46 -13.48 14.97
C LEU A 369 -2.14 -12.91 13.73
N THR A 370 -1.67 -13.27 12.54
CA THR A 370 -2.27 -12.82 11.28
C THR A 370 -3.69 -13.32 11.11
N VAL A 371 -3.96 -14.59 11.44
CA VAL A 371 -5.31 -15.17 11.42
C VAL A 371 -6.22 -14.44 12.41
N LEU A 372 -5.74 -14.15 13.63
CA LEU A 372 -6.48 -13.40 14.64
C LEU A 372 -6.83 -11.98 14.15
N LEU A 373 -5.85 -11.22 13.66
CA LEU A 373 -6.08 -9.88 13.13
C LEU A 373 -7.02 -9.92 11.92
N THR A 374 -6.90 -10.92 11.07
CA THR A 374 -7.77 -11.14 9.92
C THR A 374 -9.22 -11.41 10.37
N ALA A 375 -9.41 -12.23 11.41
CA ALA A 375 -10.72 -12.48 12.00
C ALA A 375 -11.34 -11.22 12.62
N ILE A 376 -10.53 -10.40 13.32
CA ILE A 376 -10.96 -9.10 13.87
C ILE A 376 -11.39 -8.15 12.75
N GLY A 377 -10.59 -8.03 11.69
CA GLY A 377 -10.92 -7.20 10.53
C GLY A 377 -12.22 -7.65 9.85
N ALA A 378 -12.35 -8.94 9.56
CA ALA A 378 -13.54 -9.52 8.93
C ALA A 378 -14.81 -9.35 9.81
N ALA A 379 -14.69 -9.51 11.14
CA ALA A 379 -15.80 -9.26 12.05
C ALA A 379 -16.19 -7.78 12.06
N GLY A 380 -15.20 -6.88 11.98
CA GLY A 380 -15.42 -5.43 11.86
C GLY A 380 -16.19 -5.06 10.59
N GLU A 381 -15.77 -5.58 9.42
CA GLU A 381 -16.46 -5.35 8.14
C GLU A 381 -17.91 -5.84 8.19
N ARG A 382 -18.15 -7.06 8.69
CA ARG A 382 -19.50 -7.61 8.83
C ARG A 382 -20.40 -6.77 9.75
N ARG A 383 -19.86 -6.21 10.84
CA ARG A 383 -20.61 -5.33 11.75
C ARG A 383 -20.96 -3.99 11.10
N LEU A 384 -20.06 -3.44 10.30
CA LEU A 384 -20.28 -2.17 9.59
C LEU A 384 -21.30 -2.30 8.47
N THR A 385 -21.26 -3.38 7.69
CA THR A 385 -22.26 -3.66 6.64
C THR A 385 -23.64 -3.90 7.21
N ARG A 386 -23.78 -4.58 8.37
CA ARG A 386 -25.07 -4.80 9.03
C ARG A 386 -25.65 -3.52 9.65
N ARG A 387 -24.83 -2.51 9.96
CA ARG A 387 -25.26 -1.23 10.53
C ARG A 387 -25.51 -0.14 9.48
N ALA A 388 -25.23 -0.38 8.22
CA ALA A 388 -25.67 0.49 7.13
C ALA A 388 -27.21 0.40 7.07
N PRO A 389 -28.00 1.48 7.34
CA PRO A 389 -29.45 1.40 7.26
C PRO A 389 -29.85 1.04 5.84
N ALA A 390 -30.94 0.30 5.69
CA ALA A 390 -31.66 0.07 4.43
C ALA A 390 -32.37 1.37 3.98
N VAL A 391 -31.63 2.47 3.87
CA VAL A 391 -32.15 3.79 3.47
C VAL A 391 -32.29 3.88 1.95
N ALA A 392 -31.56 3.03 1.18
CA ALA A 392 -31.64 3.05 -0.28
C ALA A 392 -32.93 2.46 -0.86
N ASP A 393 -33.61 1.54 -0.15
CA ASP A 393 -34.87 0.94 -0.65
C ASP A 393 -36.12 1.77 -0.35
N GLY A 394 -36.02 2.71 0.61
CA GLY A 394 -37.11 3.60 0.98
C GLY A 394 -37.25 4.82 0.05
N GLU A 395 -36.14 5.42 -0.39
CA GLU A 395 -36.16 6.57 -1.28
C GLU A 395 -36.51 6.19 -2.72
N VAL A 396 -36.04 5.05 -3.23
CA VAL A 396 -36.41 4.54 -4.57
C VAL A 396 -37.90 4.13 -4.61
N ARG A 397 -38.46 3.63 -3.51
CA ARG A 397 -39.92 3.35 -3.43
C ARG A 397 -40.77 4.63 -3.27
N SER A 398 -40.27 5.64 -2.60
CA SER A 398 -40.96 6.92 -2.45
C SER A 398 -40.98 7.70 -3.78
N GLU A 399 -39.85 7.71 -4.50
CA GLU A 399 -39.74 8.36 -5.80
C GLU A 399 -40.52 7.61 -6.91
N ALA A 400 -40.58 6.29 -6.84
CA ALA A 400 -41.40 5.46 -7.74
C ALA A 400 -42.90 5.56 -7.44
N ALA A 401 -43.29 5.92 -6.20
CA ALA A 401 -44.69 6.16 -5.82
C ALA A 401 -45.16 7.58 -6.20
N GLU A 402 -44.24 8.54 -6.29
CA GLU A 402 -44.57 9.96 -6.66
C GLU A 402 -44.56 10.17 -8.16
N VAL A 403 -44.03 9.25 -8.96
CA VAL A 403 -44.01 9.29 -10.45
C VAL A 403 -45.13 8.44 -11.07
N ALA A 404 -46.07 7.86 -10.28
CA ALA A 404 -47.26 7.25 -10.82
C ALA A 404 -48.30 8.35 -11.18
N PRO A 405 -48.53 8.70 -12.47
CA PRO A 405 -49.56 9.67 -12.84
C PRO A 405 -50.94 9.06 -12.59
N ASP A 406 -51.83 9.91 -12.02
CA ASP A 406 -53.27 9.68 -11.87
C ASP A 406 -53.93 9.05 -13.14
N ALA A 407 -54.01 7.75 -13.17
CA ALA A 407 -54.74 6.99 -14.18
C ALA A 407 -56.14 6.59 -13.73
N GLN A 408 -56.81 7.47 -12.94
CA GLN A 408 -58.20 7.27 -12.51
C GLN A 408 -59.04 8.55 -12.69
N GLY A 409 -59.05 9.14 -13.89
CA GLY A 409 -59.84 10.34 -14.17
C GLY A 409 -60.28 10.52 -15.62
N ALA A 410 -60.56 9.44 -16.36
CA ALA A 410 -61.11 9.57 -17.69
C ALA A 410 -62.00 8.36 -18.10
N ALA A 411 -63.06 8.17 -17.33
CA ALA A 411 -64.17 7.33 -17.76
C ALA A 411 -65.47 8.13 -17.57
N GLY A 412 -65.85 8.90 -18.54
CA GLY A 412 -67.15 9.56 -18.48
C GLY A 412 -67.26 10.84 -19.33
N ALA A 413 -67.34 10.74 -20.67
CA ALA A 413 -68.11 11.62 -21.51
C ALA A 413 -68.22 11.03 -22.93
N SER A 414 -69.36 10.42 -23.18
CA SER A 414 -69.80 9.93 -24.46
C SER A 414 -70.32 11.10 -25.34
N ALA A 415 -70.26 10.84 -26.63
CA ALA A 415 -71.14 11.35 -27.70
C ALA A 415 -70.93 12.79 -28.17
N GLU A 416 -70.44 12.94 -29.35
CA GLU A 416 -71.17 13.42 -30.54
C GLU A 416 -70.22 13.64 -31.71
N ALA A 417 -70.50 12.90 -32.79
CA ALA A 417 -69.97 13.22 -34.09
C ALA A 417 -70.82 14.38 -34.71
N PRO A 418 -70.29 15.16 -35.61
CA PRO A 418 -70.69 14.93 -36.99
C PRO A 418 -69.57 15.03 -38.03
N ALA A 419 -69.80 14.27 -39.06
CA ALA A 419 -69.11 14.27 -40.34
C ALA A 419 -69.18 15.59 -41.10
N ARG A 420 -68.11 15.93 -41.85
CA ARG A 420 -68.05 16.57 -43.16
C ARG A 420 -66.63 16.67 -43.62
N ASN A 421 -66.23 15.90 -44.59
CA ASN A 421 -66.40 16.06 -46.01
C ASN A 421 -65.38 17.03 -46.67
N VAL A 422 -64.67 16.48 -47.67
CA VAL A 422 -64.29 17.03 -48.96
C VAL A 422 -62.94 17.70 -49.17
N ARG A 423 -62.09 16.97 -49.95
CA ARG A 423 -61.29 17.45 -51.12
C ARG A 423 -60.15 18.47 -50.81
N ARG A 424 -58.97 18.26 -51.18
CA ARG A 424 -58.26 17.91 -52.42
C ARG A 424 -56.88 17.39 -52.13
#